data_a47c7ab7e79534eed3dddcfedab6268b
#
_entry.id   a47c7ab7e79534eed3dddcfedab6268b
#
_cell.length_a   1.000
_cell.length_b   1.000
_cell.length_c   1.000
_cell.angle_alpha   90.00
_cell.angle_beta   90.00
_cell.angle_gamma   90.00
#
_symmetry.space_group_name_H-M   'P 1'
#
loop_
_entity.id
_entity.type
_entity.pdbx_description
1 polymer ?
#
loop_
_entity_poly.entity_id
_entity_poly.type
_entity_poly.pdbx_seq_one_letter_code
_entity_poly.pdbx_strand_id
1 'polypeptide(L)'
;MTEPPMRIALLIALLLSSLSAYSEPLAPFAAEFRIYVNKLPTPVKADLVLEPAGKPDYYHMLLKAKSFLLTNKEESYFYWNDCQPRTDRYVHEFDGFGQHRYHHMQFQWDPPRVHNESEDDAASMDIADDTLDELTILLRGRCVFATGDKEYTVTSAYGDDLRTHHFVVIDREKIDTPLGKVDTLVVENRRTGDSKKKRRTLFWVAPDLDYMVVKAKHIESTFLKAEMIMIDYHGPTLEERAAAAEDQAKKTRPGAE
;
A
#
# COMPACT_ATOMS: atom_id res chain seq x y z
N MET A 1 -20.99 -51.31 -35.11
CA MET A 1 -20.11 -51.03 -33.91
C MET A 1 -19.62 -49.62 -34.08
N THR A 2 -20.23 -48.71 -33.38
CA THR A 2 -19.99 -47.26 -33.44
C THR A 2 -19.13 -46.85 -32.23
N GLU A 3 -17.92 -46.38 -32.49
CA GLU A 3 -17.05 -45.85 -31.45
C GLU A 3 -17.64 -44.56 -30.84
N PRO A 4 -17.49 -44.34 -29.51
CA PRO A 4 -18.14 -43.24 -28.84
C PRO A 4 -17.33 -41.92 -28.95
N PRO A 5 -17.97 -40.74 -28.69
CA PRO A 5 -17.46 -39.41 -28.97
C PRO A 5 -16.46 -38.90 -27.91
N MET A 6 -15.47 -39.74 -27.54
CA MET A 6 -14.50 -39.38 -26.47
C MET A 6 -13.47 -38.31 -26.90
N ARG A 7 -13.28 -38.11 -28.21
CA ARG A 7 -12.31 -37.15 -28.75
C ARG A 7 -12.79 -35.69 -28.74
N ILE A 8 -14.10 -35.47 -28.73
CA ILE A 8 -14.70 -34.12 -28.71
C ILE A 8 -14.68 -33.55 -27.30
N ALA A 9 -14.87 -34.37 -26.26
CA ALA A 9 -14.82 -33.93 -24.86
C ALA A 9 -13.42 -33.45 -24.40
N LEU A 10 -12.34 -34.02 -24.97
CA LEU A 10 -10.97 -33.66 -24.67
C LEU A 10 -10.57 -32.28 -25.26
N LEU A 11 -11.13 -31.91 -26.41
CA LEU A 11 -10.89 -30.65 -27.09
C LEU A 11 -11.61 -29.47 -26.38
N ILE A 12 -12.78 -29.71 -25.78
CA ILE A 12 -13.53 -28.69 -25.03
C ILE A 12 -12.85 -28.41 -23.69
N ALA A 13 -12.24 -29.41 -23.04
CA ALA A 13 -11.49 -29.23 -21.79
C ALA A 13 -10.20 -28.40 -21.97
N LEU A 14 -9.56 -28.44 -23.15
CA LEU A 14 -8.36 -27.64 -23.43
C LEU A 14 -8.67 -26.17 -23.76
N LEU A 15 -9.90 -25.86 -24.17
CA LEU A 15 -10.29 -24.45 -24.45
C LEU A 15 -10.73 -23.66 -23.22
N LEU A 16 -10.94 -24.32 -22.08
CA LEU A 16 -11.32 -23.65 -20.80
C LEU A 16 -10.13 -23.26 -19.93
N SER A 17 -8.90 -23.57 -20.30
CA SER A 17 -7.70 -23.36 -19.48
C SER A 17 -6.95 -22.05 -19.74
N SER A 18 -7.48 -21.12 -20.50
CA SER A 18 -6.84 -19.82 -20.76
C SER A 18 -7.66 -18.63 -20.26
N LEU A 19 -8.32 -18.77 -19.10
CA LEU A 19 -8.66 -17.60 -18.30
C LEU A 19 -7.35 -17.13 -17.64
N SER A 20 -6.55 -16.38 -18.41
CA SER A 20 -5.51 -15.54 -17.80
C SER A 20 -6.21 -14.68 -16.76
N ALA A 21 -5.93 -14.91 -15.48
CA ALA A 21 -6.32 -14.00 -14.43
C ALA A 21 -5.65 -12.65 -14.76
N TYR A 22 -6.39 -11.76 -15.38
CA TYR A 22 -5.94 -10.42 -15.67
C TYR A 22 -5.98 -9.70 -14.33
N SER A 23 -4.81 -9.46 -13.72
CA SER A 23 -4.70 -8.62 -12.54
C SER A 23 -5.26 -7.25 -12.87
N GLU A 24 -6.19 -6.74 -12.05
CA GLU A 24 -6.69 -5.38 -12.23
C GLU A 24 -5.53 -4.40 -12.01
N PRO A 25 -5.21 -3.54 -12.99
CA PRO A 25 -4.12 -2.58 -12.85
C PRO A 25 -4.43 -1.59 -11.74
N LEU A 26 -3.39 -1.18 -11.00
CA LEU A 26 -3.52 -0.12 -10.02
C LEU A 26 -3.87 1.20 -10.70
N ALA A 27 -4.93 1.84 -10.24
CA ALA A 27 -5.27 3.18 -10.70
C ALA A 27 -4.31 4.20 -10.06
N PRO A 28 -3.72 5.10 -10.85
CA PRO A 28 -2.88 6.18 -10.35
C PRO A 28 -3.65 7.11 -9.41
N PHE A 29 -2.96 7.67 -8.42
CA PHE A 29 -3.54 8.69 -7.55
C PHE A 29 -2.47 9.67 -7.04
N ALA A 30 -2.92 10.84 -6.61
CA ALA A 30 -2.13 11.81 -5.85
C ALA A 30 -2.95 12.30 -4.65
N ALA A 31 -2.34 12.37 -3.48
CA ALA A 31 -2.97 12.85 -2.26
C ALA A 31 -2.03 13.82 -1.53
N GLU A 32 -2.55 14.95 -1.07
CA GLU A 32 -1.83 15.90 -0.22
C GLU A 32 -2.34 15.79 1.22
N PHE A 33 -1.42 15.79 2.15
CA PHE A 33 -1.70 15.74 3.59
C PHE A 33 -1.13 16.95 4.30
N ARG A 34 -1.82 17.42 5.33
CA ARG A 34 -1.30 18.38 6.32
C ARG A 34 -0.88 17.66 7.58
N ILE A 35 0.30 18.07 8.09
CA ILE A 35 0.87 17.50 9.33
C ILE A 35 0.47 18.36 10.52
N TYR A 36 0.08 17.71 11.61
CA TYR A 36 -0.24 18.32 12.90
C TYR A 36 0.63 17.69 13.98
N VAL A 37 1.09 18.49 14.91
CA VAL A 37 1.77 18.03 16.14
C VAL A 37 0.96 18.51 17.33
N ASN A 38 0.55 17.56 18.19
CA ASN A 38 -0.33 17.83 19.34
C ASN A 38 -1.60 18.63 18.97
N LYS A 39 -2.20 18.31 17.84
CA LYS A 39 -3.38 18.97 17.23
C LYS A 39 -3.12 20.38 16.67
N LEU A 40 -1.91 20.90 16.76
CA LEU A 40 -1.56 22.19 16.17
C LEU A 40 -1.08 21.96 14.72
N PRO A 41 -1.61 22.71 13.75
CA PRO A 41 -1.16 22.59 12.36
C PRO A 41 0.29 23.04 12.24
N THR A 42 1.06 22.31 11.46
CA THR A 42 2.42 22.68 11.09
C THR A 42 2.45 23.25 9.67
N PRO A 43 3.52 23.94 9.24
CA PRO A 43 3.69 24.34 7.85
C PRO A 43 4.05 23.17 6.91
N VAL A 44 4.24 21.96 7.48
CA VAL A 44 4.65 20.77 6.71
C VAL A 44 3.45 20.17 6.00
N LYS A 45 3.61 19.90 4.72
CA LYS A 45 2.72 19.07 3.92
C LYS A 45 3.45 17.80 3.50
N ALA A 46 2.69 16.77 3.22
CA ALA A 46 3.21 15.53 2.66
C ALA A 46 2.39 15.16 1.41
N ASP A 47 3.08 14.78 0.36
CA ASP A 47 2.51 14.29 -0.88
C ASP A 47 2.67 12.78 -0.95
N LEU A 48 1.61 12.08 -1.31
CA LEU A 48 1.62 10.65 -1.60
C LEU A 48 1.13 10.44 -3.02
N VAL A 49 1.98 9.90 -3.88
CA VAL A 49 1.70 9.71 -5.31
C VAL A 49 1.91 8.26 -5.69
N LEU A 50 1.03 7.72 -6.51
CA LEU A 50 1.18 6.44 -7.18
C LEU A 50 1.03 6.65 -8.69
N GLU A 51 2.00 6.17 -9.47
CA GLU A 51 2.01 6.29 -10.93
C GLU A 51 2.62 5.06 -11.62
N PRO A 52 2.24 4.77 -12.88
CA PRO A 52 2.93 3.76 -13.69
C PRO A 52 4.38 4.16 -13.95
N ALA A 53 5.30 3.18 -13.90
CA ALA A 53 6.75 3.41 -14.06
C ALA A 53 7.34 2.81 -15.36
N GLY A 54 6.64 2.99 -16.48
CA GLY A 54 7.17 2.74 -17.83
C GLY A 54 7.25 1.26 -18.28
N LYS A 55 6.83 0.30 -17.46
CA LYS A 55 6.68 -1.12 -17.81
C LYS A 55 5.26 -1.58 -17.45
N PRO A 56 4.71 -2.63 -18.10
CA PRO A 56 3.45 -3.25 -17.66
C PRO A 56 3.52 -3.67 -16.20
N ASP A 57 2.47 -3.40 -15.46
CA ASP A 57 2.29 -3.75 -14.04
C ASP A 57 3.41 -3.27 -13.10
N TYR A 58 4.22 -2.31 -13.54
CA TYR A 58 5.32 -1.71 -12.77
C TYR A 58 4.98 -0.28 -12.37
N TYR A 59 5.08 0.02 -11.08
CA TYR A 59 4.61 1.26 -10.49
C TYR A 59 5.69 1.90 -9.63
N HIS A 60 5.55 3.21 -9.51
CA HIS A 60 6.30 4.06 -8.60
C HIS A 60 5.34 4.66 -7.56
N MET A 61 5.68 4.53 -6.29
CA MET A 61 4.97 5.15 -5.19
C MET A 61 5.93 6.06 -4.42
N LEU A 62 5.54 7.30 -4.21
CA LEU A 62 6.33 8.33 -3.53
C LEU A 62 5.55 8.92 -2.37
N LEU A 63 6.12 8.90 -1.17
CA LEU A 63 5.71 9.72 -0.03
C LEU A 63 6.80 10.75 0.26
N LYS A 64 6.45 12.05 0.20
CA LYS A 64 7.40 13.12 0.42
C LYS A 64 6.83 14.19 1.33
N ALA A 65 7.51 14.45 2.44
CA ALA A 65 7.23 15.58 3.32
C ALA A 65 8.45 16.50 3.38
N LYS A 66 8.26 17.80 3.22
CA LYS A 66 9.36 18.77 3.22
C LYS A 66 8.98 20.05 3.97
N SER A 67 9.94 20.56 4.75
CA SER A 67 9.92 21.87 5.35
C SER A 67 11.35 22.43 5.41
N PHE A 68 11.52 23.60 6.03
CA PHE A 68 12.87 24.15 6.27
C PHE A 68 13.65 23.38 7.36
N LEU A 69 12.98 22.56 8.19
CA LEU A 69 13.58 21.81 9.31
C LEU A 69 13.73 20.32 9.02
N LEU A 70 12.98 19.79 8.04
CA LEU A 70 13.03 18.36 7.73
C LEU A 70 12.71 18.07 6.27
N THR A 71 13.32 17.03 5.77
CA THR A 71 12.91 16.32 4.56
C THR A 71 12.70 14.86 4.93
N ASN A 72 11.56 14.29 4.55
CA ASN A 72 11.31 12.85 4.56
C ASN A 72 10.85 12.46 3.18
N LYS A 73 11.51 11.49 2.57
CA LYS A 73 11.19 10.98 1.24
C LYS A 73 11.28 9.47 1.27
N GLU A 74 10.21 8.83 0.88
CA GLU A 74 10.15 7.38 0.69
C GLU A 74 9.68 7.09 -0.72
N GLU A 75 10.39 6.24 -1.41
CA GLU A 75 10.09 5.81 -2.78
C GLU A 75 10.08 4.30 -2.85
N SER A 76 9.06 3.74 -3.50
CA SER A 76 8.99 2.33 -3.82
C SER A 76 8.74 2.13 -5.30
N TYR A 77 9.52 1.26 -5.92
CA TYR A 77 9.31 0.73 -7.26
C TYR A 77 8.98 -0.74 -7.14
N PHE A 78 7.84 -1.15 -7.70
CA PHE A 78 7.33 -2.50 -7.50
C PHE A 78 6.49 -2.99 -8.68
N TYR A 79 6.44 -4.31 -8.84
CA TYR A 79 5.46 -4.96 -9.70
C TYR A 79 4.18 -5.22 -8.92
N TRP A 80 3.05 -4.98 -9.57
CA TRP A 80 1.73 -5.26 -9.02
C TRP A 80 1.18 -6.55 -9.63
N ASN A 81 0.85 -7.51 -8.80
CA ASN A 81 0.24 -8.75 -9.21
C ASN A 81 -0.88 -9.11 -8.23
N ASP A 82 -2.11 -8.81 -8.61
CA ASP A 82 -3.32 -9.19 -7.87
C ASP A 82 -3.23 -8.98 -6.35
N CYS A 83 -3.13 -7.71 -5.94
CA CYS A 83 -3.00 -7.34 -4.53
C CYS A 83 -1.73 -7.82 -3.82
N GLN A 84 -0.75 -8.27 -4.56
CA GLN A 84 0.57 -8.65 -4.05
C GLN A 84 1.65 -7.76 -4.69
N PRO A 85 1.96 -6.61 -4.08
CA PRO A 85 3.08 -5.81 -4.55
C PRO A 85 4.39 -6.59 -4.34
N ARG A 86 5.23 -6.59 -5.36
CA ARG A 86 6.54 -7.21 -5.33
C ARG A 86 7.59 -6.14 -5.55
N THR A 87 8.12 -5.65 -4.45
CA THR A 87 9.08 -4.54 -4.46
C THR A 87 10.33 -4.91 -5.25
N ASP A 88 10.78 -4.01 -6.10
CA ASP A 88 12.04 -4.07 -6.83
C ASP A 88 13.09 -3.24 -6.09
N ARG A 89 12.72 -1.99 -5.74
CA ARG A 89 13.58 -1.05 -5.04
C ARG A 89 12.78 -0.19 -4.06
N TYR A 90 13.33 0.04 -2.88
CA TYR A 90 12.80 0.99 -1.90
C TYR A 90 13.91 1.92 -1.42
N VAL A 91 13.61 3.21 -1.37
CA VAL A 91 14.54 4.24 -0.87
C VAL A 91 13.85 5.04 0.23
N HIS A 92 14.52 5.24 1.35
CA HIS A 92 14.10 6.15 2.40
C HIS A 92 15.21 7.13 2.72
N GLU A 93 14.92 8.41 2.55
CA GLU A 93 15.79 9.52 2.89
C GLU A 93 15.11 10.37 3.96
N PHE A 94 15.71 10.49 5.11
CA PHE A 94 15.27 11.39 6.18
C PHE A 94 16.43 12.30 6.59
N ASP A 95 16.18 13.59 6.55
CA ASP A 95 17.09 14.61 7.06
C ASP A 95 16.29 15.62 7.90
N GLY A 96 16.59 15.70 9.18
CA GLY A 96 15.89 16.62 10.06
C GLY A 96 16.27 16.45 11.52
N PHE A 97 16.17 17.53 12.27
CA PHE A 97 16.46 17.54 13.71
C PHE A 97 17.83 16.99 14.11
N GLY A 98 18.83 17.15 13.21
CA GLY A 98 20.17 16.61 13.40
C GLY A 98 20.28 15.10 13.21
N GLN A 99 19.30 14.47 12.60
CA GLN A 99 19.32 13.05 12.25
C GLN A 99 19.31 12.90 10.73
N HIS A 100 20.18 12.03 10.23
CA HIS A 100 20.19 11.56 8.86
C HIS A 100 19.89 10.07 8.84
N ARG A 101 19.05 9.63 7.91
CA ARG A 101 18.80 8.22 7.62
C ARG A 101 18.73 8.08 6.12
N TYR A 102 19.45 7.13 5.61
CA TYR A 102 19.42 6.78 4.20
C TYR A 102 19.44 5.27 4.07
N HIS A 103 18.38 4.73 3.50
CA HIS A 103 18.27 3.32 3.17
C HIS A 103 18.00 3.20 1.67
N HIS A 104 18.82 2.45 0.98
CA HIS A 104 18.63 2.11 -0.42
C HIS A 104 18.56 0.60 -0.53
N MET A 105 17.38 0.07 -0.65
CA MET A 105 17.09 -1.35 -0.56
C MET A 105 16.75 -1.92 -1.92
N GLN A 106 17.52 -2.91 -2.37
CA GLN A 106 17.28 -3.69 -3.58
C GLN A 106 16.69 -5.04 -3.20
N PHE A 107 15.56 -5.40 -3.81
CA PHE A 107 14.89 -6.67 -3.57
C PHE A 107 15.22 -7.63 -4.70
N GLN A 108 15.66 -8.81 -4.33
CA GLN A 108 15.90 -9.94 -5.23
C GLN A 108 14.93 -11.06 -4.85
N TRP A 109 14.37 -11.75 -5.83
CA TRP A 109 13.31 -12.72 -5.58
C TRP A 109 13.66 -14.16 -5.96
N ASP A 110 14.86 -14.41 -6.42
CA ASP A 110 15.36 -15.76 -6.71
C ASP A 110 16.86 -15.86 -6.39
N PRO A 111 17.25 -16.34 -5.20
CA PRO A 111 16.41 -16.56 -4.00
C PRO A 111 15.93 -15.25 -3.38
N PRO A 112 14.81 -15.27 -2.59
CA PRO A 112 14.27 -14.05 -1.98
C PRO A 112 15.24 -13.44 -0.97
N ARG A 113 15.67 -12.21 -1.24
CA ARG A 113 16.65 -11.48 -0.43
C ARG A 113 16.49 -9.98 -0.64
N VAL A 114 16.77 -9.20 0.39
CA VAL A 114 16.93 -7.74 0.28
C VAL A 114 18.36 -7.35 0.62
N HIS A 115 18.88 -6.41 -0.14
CA HIS A 115 20.19 -5.82 0.07
C HIS A 115 20.05 -4.32 0.31
N ASN A 116 20.50 -3.85 1.47
CA ASN A 116 20.57 -2.44 1.82
C ASN A 116 21.95 -1.91 1.47
N GLU A 117 22.04 -0.94 0.57
CA GLU A 117 23.27 -0.34 0.05
C GLU A 117 23.68 0.93 0.81
N SER A 118 23.03 1.27 1.93
CA SER A 118 23.37 2.47 2.69
C SER A 118 24.79 2.40 3.28
N GLU A 119 25.47 3.54 3.32
CA GLU A 119 26.89 3.61 3.74
C GLU A 119 27.09 3.16 5.19
N ASP A 120 26.12 3.49 6.07
CA ASP A 120 26.23 3.23 7.52
C ASP A 120 25.67 1.86 7.93
N ASP A 121 24.74 1.29 7.15
CA ASP A 121 23.96 0.10 7.50
C ASP A 121 23.87 -0.90 6.33
N ALA A 122 24.98 -1.13 5.62
CA ALA A 122 25.02 -2.10 4.54
C ALA A 122 24.74 -3.51 5.08
N ALA A 123 23.61 -4.08 4.72
CA ALA A 123 23.16 -5.39 5.18
C ALA A 123 22.49 -6.18 4.07
N SER A 124 22.52 -7.48 4.21
CA SER A 124 21.80 -8.40 3.32
C SER A 124 20.98 -9.35 4.18
N MET A 125 19.69 -9.45 3.90
CA MET A 125 18.75 -10.27 4.65
C MET A 125 18.03 -11.23 3.74
N ASP A 126 17.86 -12.49 4.15
CA ASP A 126 16.94 -13.40 3.51
C ASP A 126 15.50 -12.99 3.92
N ILE A 127 14.59 -12.98 2.97
CA ILE A 127 13.21 -12.55 3.16
C ILE A 127 12.24 -13.64 2.72
N ALA A 128 10.98 -13.54 3.15
CA ALA A 128 9.90 -14.38 2.63
C ALA A 128 9.35 -13.78 1.30
N ASP A 129 8.70 -14.61 0.49
CA ASP A 129 8.14 -14.22 -0.81
C ASP A 129 7.05 -13.13 -0.71
N ASP A 130 6.45 -12.97 0.47
CA ASP A 130 5.40 -11.97 0.79
C ASP A 130 5.93 -10.76 1.56
N THR A 131 7.26 -10.63 1.72
CA THR A 131 7.87 -9.47 2.38
C THR A 131 7.67 -8.22 1.54
N LEU A 132 7.24 -7.13 2.18
CA LEU A 132 6.97 -5.84 1.57
C LEU A 132 8.00 -4.79 1.97
N ASP A 133 7.91 -3.60 1.39
CA ASP A 133 8.50 -2.37 1.92
C ASP A 133 7.46 -1.54 2.71
N GLU A 134 7.89 -0.49 3.40
CA GLU A 134 7.03 0.33 4.27
C GLU A 134 5.92 1.10 3.51
N LEU A 135 6.05 1.35 2.20
CA LEU A 135 5.01 1.99 1.39
C LEU A 135 4.01 1.00 0.81
N THR A 136 4.49 -0.12 0.28
CA THR A 136 3.61 -1.12 -0.36
C THR A 136 2.69 -1.83 0.61
N ILE A 137 2.97 -1.80 1.92
CA ILE A 137 2.05 -2.21 2.99
C ILE A 137 0.70 -1.48 2.88
N LEU A 138 0.69 -0.20 2.51
CA LEU A 138 -0.54 0.60 2.38
C LEU A 138 -1.45 0.04 1.27
N LEU A 139 -0.86 -0.38 0.14
CA LEU A 139 -1.59 -0.98 -0.97
C LEU A 139 -2.12 -2.37 -0.62
N ARG A 140 -1.32 -3.19 0.07
CA ARG A 140 -1.76 -4.49 0.57
C ARG A 140 -2.94 -4.35 1.52
N GLY A 141 -2.90 -3.36 2.42
CA GLY A 141 -3.99 -3.05 3.35
C GLY A 141 -5.30 -2.70 2.64
N ARG A 142 -5.25 -1.93 1.55
CA ARG A 142 -6.43 -1.59 0.74
C ARG A 142 -7.13 -2.86 0.25
N CYS A 143 -6.39 -3.79 -0.31
CA CYS A 143 -6.93 -5.05 -0.80
C CYS A 143 -7.57 -5.89 0.32
N VAL A 144 -6.87 -6.06 1.43
CA VAL A 144 -7.36 -6.87 2.54
C VAL A 144 -8.65 -6.30 3.13
N PHE A 145 -8.72 -4.99 3.35
CA PHE A 145 -9.93 -4.39 3.88
C PHE A 145 -11.08 -4.35 2.88
N ALA A 146 -10.78 -4.36 1.56
CA ALA A 146 -11.79 -4.46 0.52
C ALA A 146 -12.50 -5.82 0.51
N THR A 147 -11.86 -6.91 0.94
CA THR A 147 -12.52 -8.22 1.10
C THR A 147 -13.42 -8.30 2.33
N GLY A 148 -13.35 -7.29 3.22
CA GLY A 148 -14.10 -7.24 4.46
C GLY A 148 -13.37 -7.84 5.67
N ASP A 149 -12.13 -8.27 5.47
CA ASP A 149 -11.26 -8.74 6.55
C ASP A 149 -11.01 -7.61 7.56
N LYS A 150 -10.92 -7.99 8.83
CA LYS A 150 -10.78 -7.04 9.94
C LYS A 150 -9.37 -6.95 10.48
N GLU A 151 -8.49 -7.85 10.05
CA GLU A 151 -7.11 -7.88 10.48
C GLU A 151 -6.22 -8.56 9.44
N TYR A 152 -4.95 -8.21 9.43
CA TYR A 152 -3.91 -8.92 8.69
C TYR A 152 -2.54 -8.70 9.31
N THR A 153 -1.65 -9.67 9.08
CA THR A 153 -0.25 -9.59 9.48
C THR A 153 0.62 -9.55 8.24
N VAL A 154 1.64 -8.69 8.25
CA VAL A 154 2.58 -8.54 7.16
C VAL A 154 3.98 -8.24 7.69
N THR A 155 5.00 -8.70 6.99
CA THR A 155 6.40 -8.38 7.28
C THR A 155 6.91 -7.39 6.26
N SER A 156 7.57 -6.32 6.73
CA SER A 156 8.32 -5.40 5.88
C SER A 156 9.81 -5.49 6.16
N ALA A 157 10.60 -5.22 5.11
CA ALA A 157 12.03 -4.98 5.24
C ALA A 157 12.29 -3.47 5.34
N TYR A 158 13.16 -3.07 6.27
CA TYR A 158 13.56 -1.68 6.47
C TYR A 158 14.97 -1.59 7.07
N GLY A 159 15.91 -1.03 6.32
CA GLY A 159 17.33 -0.98 6.72
C GLY A 159 17.91 -2.40 6.88
N ASP A 160 18.30 -2.74 8.09
CA ASP A 160 18.83 -4.05 8.50
C ASP A 160 17.81 -4.92 9.27
N ASP A 161 16.54 -4.46 9.35
CA ASP A 161 15.47 -5.08 10.15
C ASP A 161 14.36 -5.68 9.28
N LEU A 162 13.81 -6.82 9.73
CA LEU A 162 12.49 -7.30 9.32
C LEU A 162 11.47 -6.95 10.41
N ARG A 163 10.43 -6.20 10.01
CA ARG A 163 9.40 -5.70 10.92
C ARG A 163 8.06 -6.39 10.66
N THR A 164 7.53 -7.02 11.68
CA THR A 164 6.19 -7.61 11.60
C THR A 164 5.15 -6.61 12.11
N HIS A 165 4.16 -6.33 11.27
CA HIS A 165 3.02 -5.47 11.54
C HIS A 165 1.76 -6.31 11.64
N HIS A 166 0.95 -6.04 12.66
CA HIS A 166 -0.38 -6.62 12.80
C HIS A 166 -1.40 -5.48 12.78
N PHE A 167 -2.12 -5.35 11.68
CA PHE A 167 -3.15 -4.35 11.49
C PHE A 167 -4.50 -4.90 11.89
N VAL A 168 -5.24 -4.18 12.73
CA VAL A 168 -6.55 -4.60 13.26
C VAL A 168 -7.54 -3.44 13.14
N VAL A 169 -8.68 -3.68 12.54
CA VAL A 169 -9.82 -2.75 12.57
C VAL A 169 -10.40 -2.74 13.98
N ILE A 170 -10.27 -1.63 14.66
CA ILE A 170 -10.70 -1.48 16.06
C ILE A 170 -12.00 -0.69 16.21
N ASP A 171 -12.37 0.11 15.20
CA ASP A 171 -13.57 0.94 15.24
C ASP A 171 -13.99 1.37 13.82
N ARG A 172 -15.16 2.03 13.73
CA ARG A 172 -15.64 2.76 12.56
C ARG A 172 -16.09 4.13 13.02
N GLU A 173 -15.58 5.17 12.37
CA GLU A 173 -16.02 6.53 12.67
C GLU A 173 -16.13 7.38 11.40
N LYS A 174 -17.02 8.35 11.46
CA LYS A 174 -17.11 9.41 10.46
C LYS A 174 -16.28 10.58 10.93
N ILE A 175 -15.27 10.94 10.14
CA ILE A 175 -14.38 12.05 10.47
C ILE A 175 -14.62 13.26 9.57
N ASP A 176 -14.41 14.45 10.12
CA ASP A 176 -14.39 15.69 9.35
C ASP A 176 -12.97 15.88 8.76
N THR A 177 -12.92 16.05 7.44
CA THR A 177 -11.68 16.36 6.71
C THR A 177 -11.94 17.58 5.81
N PRO A 178 -10.89 18.23 5.26
CA PRO A 178 -11.08 19.27 4.25
C PRO A 178 -11.82 18.78 2.98
N LEU A 179 -11.85 17.48 2.72
CA LEU A 179 -12.62 16.86 1.63
C LEU A 179 -14.10 16.66 1.99
N GLY A 180 -14.51 16.99 3.22
CA GLY A 180 -15.84 16.76 3.75
C GLY A 180 -15.87 15.67 4.83
N LYS A 181 -17.09 15.17 5.10
CA LYS A 181 -17.30 14.07 6.05
C LYS A 181 -17.04 12.73 5.37
N VAL A 182 -16.12 11.96 5.92
CA VAL A 182 -15.68 10.68 5.37
C VAL A 182 -15.95 9.55 6.37
N ASP A 183 -16.63 8.50 5.93
CA ASP A 183 -16.79 7.27 6.70
C ASP A 183 -15.50 6.46 6.65
N THR A 184 -15.01 6.01 7.82
CA THR A 184 -13.71 5.35 7.91
C THR A 184 -13.72 4.12 8.79
N LEU A 185 -12.82 3.17 8.47
CA LEU A 185 -12.35 2.13 9.37
C LEU A 185 -11.18 2.70 10.17
N VAL A 186 -11.20 2.54 11.49
CA VAL A 186 -10.05 2.87 12.35
C VAL A 186 -9.20 1.63 12.51
N VAL A 187 -7.99 1.67 11.97
CA VAL A 187 -7.05 0.53 11.94
C VAL A 187 -5.88 0.83 12.86
N GLU A 188 -5.60 -0.05 13.80
CA GLU A 188 -4.42 0.01 14.66
C GLU A 188 -3.31 -0.88 14.12
N ASN A 189 -2.09 -0.34 13.99
CA ASN A 189 -0.88 -1.13 13.78
C ASN A 189 -0.31 -1.56 15.14
N ARG A 190 -0.37 -2.85 15.44
CA ARG A 190 0.19 -3.48 16.63
C ARG A 190 1.52 -4.12 16.29
N ARG A 191 2.62 -3.52 16.72
CA ARG A 191 3.95 -4.12 16.51
C ARG A 191 4.21 -5.22 17.54
N THR A 192 4.73 -6.35 17.08
CA THR A 192 5.19 -7.44 17.95
C THR A 192 6.44 -6.97 18.70
N GLY A 193 6.46 -7.08 20.03
CA GLY A 193 7.62 -6.73 20.87
C GLY A 193 7.55 -5.39 21.61
N ASP A 194 6.64 -4.50 21.27
CA ASP A 194 6.54 -3.14 21.86
C ASP A 194 5.60 -3.06 23.09
N SER A 195 5.33 -4.18 23.75
CA SER A 195 4.34 -4.29 24.84
C SER A 195 4.58 -3.37 26.06
N LYS A 196 5.73 -2.72 26.16
CA LYS A 196 6.06 -1.78 27.26
C LYS A 196 5.99 -0.32 26.88
N LYS A 197 5.86 0.04 25.59
CA LYS A 197 5.83 1.43 25.15
C LYS A 197 4.40 1.79 24.76
N LYS A 198 3.92 2.94 25.25
CA LYS A 198 2.62 3.53 24.93
C LYS A 198 2.54 4.05 23.47
N ARG A 199 3.41 3.56 22.59
CA ARG A 199 3.43 3.93 21.18
C ARG A 199 2.30 3.22 20.45
N ARG A 200 1.52 4.00 19.71
CA ARG A 200 0.41 3.49 18.89
C ARG A 200 0.38 4.22 17.57
N THR A 201 0.12 3.50 16.50
CA THR A 201 -0.15 4.10 15.20
C THR A 201 -1.54 3.69 14.77
N LEU A 202 -2.36 4.67 14.45
CA LEU A 202 -3.73 4.53 14.00
C LEU A 202 -3.86 5.09 12.58
N PHE A 203 -4.64 4.41 11.76
CA PHE A 203 -4.98 4.82 10.41
C PHE A 203 -6.50 4.89 10.27
N TRP A 204 -7.00 5.93 9.62
CA TRP A 204 -8.38 6.07 9.19
C TRP A 204 -8.42 5.77 7.70
N VAL A 205 -9.03 4.65 7.38
CA VAL A 205 -9.08 4.10 6.02
C VAL A 205 -10.47 4.30 5.48
N ALA A 206 -10.62 4.98 4.34
CA ALA A 206 -11.89 5.36 3.75
C ALA A 206 -12.34 4.36 2.66
N PRO A 207 -13.38 3.53 2.91
CA PRO A 207 -13.88 2.60 1.89
C PRO A 207 -14.29 3.30 0.59
N ASP A 208 -14.99 4.43 0.68
CA ASP A 208 -15.48 5.17 -0.49
C ASP A 208 -14.37 5.79 -1.36
N LEU A 209 -13.15 5.89 -0.81
CA LEU A 209 -11.94 6.32 -1.54
C LEU A 209 -11.01 5.13 -1.79
N ASP A 210 -11.56 3.99 -2.17
CA ASP A 210 -10.81 2.77 -2.46
C ASP A 210 -9.87 2.36 -1.32
N TYR A 211 -10.37 2.43 -0.09
CA TYR A 211 -9.63 2.10 1.13
C TYR A 211 -8.32 2.91 1.31
N MET A 212 -8.31 4.15 0.82
CA MET A 212 -7.20 5.08 1.07
C MET A 212 -7.13 5.49 2.54
N VAL A 213 -5.90 5.68 3.02
CA VAL A 213 -5.64 6.29 4.33
C VAL A 213 -5.89 7.79 4.22
N VAL A 214 -6.96 8.27 4.84
CA VAL A 214 -7.32 9.71 4.87
C VAL A 214 -6.77 10.44 6.09
N LYS A 215 -6.41 9.69 7.12
CA LYS A 215 -5.75 10.21 8.32
C LYS A 215 -4.85 9.14 8.91
N ALA A 216 -3.67 9.55 9.37
CA ALA A 216 -2.81 8.72 10.20
C ALA A 216 -2.45 9.48 11.48
N LYS A 217 -2.28 8.76 12.58
CA LYS A 217 -1.91 9.30 13.88
C LYS A 217 -0.89 8.41 14.56
N HIS A 218 0.26 8.98 14.83
CA HIS A 218 1.29 8.33 15.64
C HIS A 218 1.30 8.95 17.04
N ILE A 219 1.17 8.10 18.06
CA ILE A 219 1.26 8.46 19.47
C ILE A 219 2.59 7.95 19.97
N GLU A 220 3.57 8.82 20.08
CA GLU A 220 4.89 8.48 20.62
C GLU A 220 4.84 8.43 22.16
N SER A 221 4.12 9.37 22.76
CA SER A 221 3.96 9.48 24.22
C SER A 221 2.66 10.24 24.56
N THR A 222 2.39 10.42 25.84
CA THR A 222 1.28 11.26 26.31
C THR A 222 1.41 12.70 25.80
N PHE A 223 2.64 13.19 25.64
CA PHE A 223 2.94 14.58 25.29
C PHE A 223 3.29 14.80 23.83
N LEU A 224 3.53 13.75 23.06
CA LEU A 224 3.93 13.86 21.65
C LEU A 224 3.04 12.98 20.76
N LYS A 225 2.25 13.65 19.93
CA LYS A 225 1.36 13.02 18.94
C LYS A 225 1.54 13.72 17.60
N ALA A 226 1.82 12.97 16.57
CA ALA A 226 1.85 13.44 15.19
C ALA A 226 0.62 12.92 14.45
N GLU A 227 -0.03 13.77 13.68
CA GLU A 227 -1.17 13.41 12.84
C GLU A 227 -0.93 13.94 11.43
N MET A 228 -1.31 13.18 10.43
CA MET A 228 -1.46 13.64 9.05
C MET A 228 -2.90 13.47 8.61
N ILE A 229 -3.47 14.48 7.97
CA ILE A 229 -4.86 14.51 7.53
C ILE A 229 -4.86 14.90 6.05
N MET A 230 -5.52 14.09 5.22
CA MET A 230 -5.68 14.35 3.79
C MET A 230 -6.44 15.67 3.57
N ILE A 231 -5.88 16.53 2.75
CA ILE A 231 -6.45 17.84 2.40
C ILE A 231 -6.80 17.95 0.93
N ASP A 232 -6.24 17.09 0.10
CA ASP A 232 -6.56 16.99 -1.33
C ASP A 232 -6.38 15.55 -1.82
N TYR A 233 -7.16 15.15 -2.84
CA TYR A 233 -7.12 13.81 -3.42
C TYR A 233 -7.53 13.83 -4.88
N HIS A 234 -6.68 13.28 -5.72
CA HIS A 234 -6.91 13.03 -7.13
C HIS A 234 -6.68 11.55 -7.42
N GLY A 235 -7.73 10.80 -7.54
CA GLY A 235 -7.69 9.36 -7.79
C GLY A 235 -9.10 8.80 -7.87
N PRO A 236 -9.25 7.53 -8.25
CA PRO A 236 -10.55 6.92 -8.43
C PRO A 236 -11.25 6.73 -7.07
N THR A 237 -12.54 6.99 -7.07
CA THR A 237 -13.46 6.54 -6.03
C THR A 237 -13.83 5.08 -6.24
N LEU A 238 -14.40 4.45 -5.23
CA LEU A 238 -14.90 3.08 -5.36
C LEU A 238 -15.99 2.96 -6.43
N GLU A 239 -16.86 3.99 -6.54
CA GLU A 239 -17.93 4.06 -7.53
C GLU A 239 -17.38 4.13 -8.96
N GLU A 240 -16.37 4.97 -9.21
CA GLU A 240 -15.71 5.08 -10.52
C GLU A 240 -15.00 3.79 -10.92
N ARG A 241 -14.36 3.10 -9.97
CA ARG A 241 -13.74 1.80 -10.22
C ARG A 241 -14.76 0.72 -10.56
N ALA A 242 -15.86 0.65 -9.82
CA ALA A 242 -16.93 -0.29 -10.10
C ALA A 242 -17.51 -0.06 -11.50
N ALA A 243 -17.76 1.19 -11.88
CA ALA A 243 -18.24 1.56 -13.20
C ALA A 243 -17.24 1.19 -14.32
N ALA A 244 -15.95 1.41 -14.10
CA ALA A 244 -14.89 1.03 -15.05
C ALA A 244 -14.78 -0.50 -15.22
N ALA A 245 -14.89 -1.27 -14.14
CA ALA A 245 -14.88 -2.73 -14.18
C ALA A 245 -16.08 -3.29 -14.94
N GLU A 246 -17.29 -2.72 -14.75
CA GLU A 246 -18.48 -3.10 -15.49
C GLU A 246 -18.35 -2.81 -17.01
N ASP A 247 -17.79 -1.67 -17.38
CA ASP A 247 -17.56 -1.30 -18.78
C ASP A 247 -16.55 -2.24 -19.46
N GLN A 248 -15.50 -2.60 -18.73
CA GLN A 248 -14.48 -3.54 -19.20
C GLN A 248 -15.04 -4.97 -19.37
N ALA A 249 -15.87 -5.42 -18.42
CA ALA A 249 -16.56 -6.72 -18.52
C ALA A 249 -17.55 -6.79 -19.71
N LYS A 250 -18.18 -5.65 -20.06
CA LYS A 250 -19.04 -5.55 -21.25
C LYS A 250 -18.25 -5.63 -22.55
N LYS A 251 -17.05 -5.03 -22.61
CA LYS A 251 -16.17 -5.04 -23.79
C LYS A 251 -15.52 -6.39 -24.03
N THR A 252 -15.30 -7.20 -22.99
CA THR A 252 -14.68 -8.54 -23.08
C THR A 252 -15.68 -9.68 -23.31
N ARG A 253 -16.99 -9.43 -23.27
CA ARG A 253 -17.98 -10.42 -23.72
C ARG A 253 -18.01 -10.45 -25.24
N PRO A 254 -17.53 -11.53 -25.91
CA PRO A 254 -17.71 -11.68 -27.34
C PRO A 254 -19.21 -11.71 -27.60
N GLY A 255 -19.65 -10.95 -28.64
CA GLY A 255 -21.03 -10.69 -28.96
C GLY A 255 -21.88 -11.95 -28.97
N ALA A 256 -22.98 -11.90 -28.22
CA ALA A 256 -24.10 -12.75 -28.38
C ALA A 256 -24.96 -12.14 -29.52
N GLU A 257 -24.67 -12.49 -30.76
CA GLU A 257 -25.55 -12.43 -31.91
C GLU A 257 -25.79 -13.85 -32.45
#